data_7ef4df7d2f382dee9c177eb906eab367
#
_entry.id   7ef4df7d2f382dee9c177eb906eab367
#
_cell.length_a   1.000
_cell.length_b   1.000
_cell.length_c   1.000
_cell.angle_alpha   90.00
_cell.angle_beta   90.00
_cell.angle_gamma   90.00
#
_symmetry.space_group_name_H-M   'P 1'
#
loop_
_entity.id
_entity.type
_entity.pdbx_description
1 polymer ?
#
loop_
_entity_poly.entity_id
_entity_poly.type
_entity_poly.pdbx_seq_one_letter_code
_entity_poly.pdbx_strand_id
1 'polypeptide(L)'
;GKKLSKRDASSTIDEYIKEGYLPDAIRNYLLRLGWSYQDKEIFNMEESIKLFNLENIGKSPSKLDIERIKSINIEYIKSFNDDDLFRQFQEYLKKFYSDIKIAPEIILKIKQSIYFLKNNASSLKNIYNNAEYIFNYNKMREEFQFTPNGQEIKIINTLVAKLIKNKSINKDVLKKIIDEVINEN
;
A
#
# COMPACT_ATOMS: atom_id res chain seq x y z
N GLY A 1 -3.53 3.53 -33.52
CA GLY A 1 -3.29 3.97 -32.16
C GLY A 1 -4.13 5.18 -31.78
N LYS A 2 -5.12 5.02 -30.91
CA LYS A 2 -5.80 6.19 -30.36
C LYS A 2 -4.78 7.00 -29.55
N LYS A 3 -4.58 8.26 -29.93
CA LYS A 3 -3.84 9.26 -29.17
C LYS A 3 -4.43 9.30 -27.76
N LEU A 4 -3.60 9.24 -26.71
CA LEU A 4 -4.02 9.49 -25.32
C LEU A 4 -4.84 10.79 -25.33
N SER A 5 -6.15 10.66 -25.17
CA SER A 5 -7.05 11.79 -25.22
C SER A 5 -7.15 12.41 -23.84
N LYS A 6 -7.00 13.73 -23.76
CA LYS A 6 -7.28 14.52 -22.52
C LYS A 6 -8.72 14.34 -22.00
N ARG A 7 -9.56 13.57 -22.69
CA ARG A 7 -10.96 13.31 -22.35
C ARG A 7 -11.19 12.00 -21.59
N ASP A 8 -10.19 11.13 -21.52
CA ASP A 8 -10.26 9.95 -20.67
C ASP A 8 -9.77 10.37 -19.30
N ALA A 9 -10.69 10.62 -18.36
CA ALA A 9 -10.45 11.16 -17.03
C ALA A 9 -9.42 10.36 -16.18
N SER A 10 -9.18 9.11 -16.51
CA SER A 10 -8.21 8.20 -15.86
C SER A 10 -6.77 8.30 -16.40
N SER A 11 -6.46 9.30 -17.21
CA SER A 11 -5.19 9.34 -17.94
C SER A 11 -4.26 10.50 -17.61
N THR A 12 -4.59 11.31 -16.61
CA THR A 12 -3.70 12.39 -16.16
C THR A 12 -2.75 11.93 -15.05
N ILE A 13 -1.52 12.42 -15.06
CA ILE A 13 -0.52 12.15 -14.01
C ILE A 13 -1.08 12.56 -12.63
N ASP A 14 -1.79 13.68 -12.57
CA ASP A 14 -2.37 14.19 -11.34
C ASP A 14 -3.40 13.23 -10.73
N GLU A 15 -4.17 12.53 -11.55
CA GLU A 15 -5.12 11.52 -11.07
C GLU A 15 -4.40 10.29 -10.52
N TYR A 16 -3.34 9.81 -11.16
CA TYR A 16 -2.52 8.74 -10.60
C TYR A 16 -1.91 9.14 -9.25
N ILE A 17 -1.39 10.36 -9.14
CA ILE A 17 -0.85 10.87 -7.88
C ILE A 17 -1.95 10.94 -6.81
N LYS A 18 -3.16 11.39 -7.16
CA LYS A 18 -4.33 11.43 -6.27
C LYS A 18 -4.77 10.04 -5.82
N GLU A 19 -4.71 9.04 -6.70
CA GLU A 19 -4.95 7.64 -6.35
C GLU A 19 -3.80 6.99 -5.56
N GLY A 20 -2.74 7.76 -5.28
CA GLY A 20 -1.62 7.36 -4.42
C GLY A 20 -0.56 6.52 -5.13
N TYR A 21 -0.44 6.63 -6.45
CA TYR A 21 0.68 6.05 -7.17
C TYR A 21 1.95 6.84 -6.88
N LEU A 22 3.05 6.14 -6.69
CA LEU A 22 4.35 6.74 -6.43
C LEU A 22 4.89 7.40 -7.70
N PRO A 23 5.48 8.61 -7.61
CA PRO A 23 6.06 9.29 -8.77
C PRO A 23 7.09 8.44 -9.52
N ASP A 24 7.89 7.66 -8.79
CA ASP A 24 8.88 6.74 -9.36
C ASP A 24 8.23 5.62 -10.17
N ALA A 25 7.12 5.08 -9.70
CA ALA A 25 6.38 4.05 -10.43
C ALA A 25 5.75 4.61 -11.71
N ILE A 26 5.15 5.81 -11.64
CA ILE A 26 4.59 6.50 -12.81
C ILE A 26 5.70 6.77 -13.84
N ARG A 27 6.84 7.30 -13.42
CA ARG A 27 8.00 7.55 -14.29
C ARG A 27 8.48 6.26 -14.96
N ASN A 28 8.67 5.20 -14.18
CA ASN A 28 9.11 3.90 -14.71
C ASN A 28 8.10 3.36 -15.73
N TYR A 29 6.82 3.45 -15.44
CA TYR A 29 5.78 3.02 -16.37
C TYR A 29 5.83 3.82 -17.68
N LEU A 30 5.93 5.15 -17.61
CA LEU A 30 6.03 6.01 -18.79
C LEU A 30 7.29 5.72 -19.62
N LEU A 31 8.44 5.48 -18.95
CA LEU A 31 9.66 5.05 -19.62
C LEU A 31 9.42 3.75 -20.41
N ARG A 32 8.79 2.78 -19.79
CA ARG A 32 8.50 1.46 -20.39
C ARG A 32 7.44 1.50 -21.50
N LEU A 33 6.66 2.54 -21.62
CA LEU A 33 5.70 2.69 -22.72
C LEU A 33 6.36 2.82 -24.09
N GLY A 34 7.56 3.38 -24.13
CA GLY A 34 8.25 3.62 -25.40
C GLY A 34 9.67 3.10 -25.45
N TRP A 35 10.20 2.55 -24.38
CA TRP A 35 11.58 2.09 -24.30
C TRP A 35 11.69 0.77 -23.53
N SER A 36 12.64 -0.07 -23.91
CA SER A 36 12.92 -1.34 -23.27
C SER A 36 14.41 -1.58 -23.13
N TYR A 37 14.80 -2.30 -22.09
CA TYR A 37 16.18 -2.73 -21.89
C TYR A 37 16.17 -4.18 -21.36
N GLN A 38 16.49 -5.12 -22.23
CA GLN A 38 16.41 -6.56 -21.95
C GLN A 38 15.04 -6.92 -21.34
N ASP A 39 15.02 -7.83 -20.37
CA ASP A 39 13.81 -8.27 -19.65
C ASP A 39 13.55 -7.47 -18.36
N LYS A 40 14.33 -6.39 -18.12
CA LYS A 40 14.19 -5.60 -16.91
C LYS A 40 12.97 -4.68 -16.98
N GLU A 41 12.15 -4.72 -15.93
CA GLU A 41 10.90 -3.96 -15.85
C GLU A 41 10.97 -2.78 -14.87
N ILE A 42 11.73 -2.91 -13.79
CA ILE A 42 11.83 -1.91 -12.73
C ILE A 42 13.20 -1.22 -12.80
N PHE A 43 13.18 0.11 -12.89
CA PHE A 43 14.36 0.95 -13.01
C PHE A 43 14.29 2.11 -12.02
N ASN A 44 15.27 2.26 -11.15
CA ASN A 44 15.42 3.51 -10.42
C ASN A 44 15.86 4.65 -11.36
N MET A 45 15.91 5.90 -10.86
CA MET A 45 16.23 7.06 -11.68
C MET A 45 17.65 6.97 -12.27
N GLU A 46 18.64 6.59 -11.46
CA GLU A 46 20.04 6.49 -11.89
C GLU A 46 20.24 5.44 -12.97
N GLU A 47 19.62 4.28 -12.79
CA GLU A 47 19.62 3.20 -13.79
C GLU A 47 18.94 3.65 -15.08
N SER A 48 17.80 4.35 -14.97
CA SER A 48 17.07 4.87 -16.13
C SER A 48 17.95 5.81 -16.95
N ILE A 49 18.65 6.73 -16.30
CA ILE A 49 19.56 7.67 -16.97
C ILE A 49 20.76 6.94 -17.60
N LYS A 50 21.36 5.99 -16.86
CA LYS A 50 22.56 5.28 -17.30
C LYS A 50 22.30 4.35 -18.49
N LEU A 51 21.14 3.70 -18.51
CA LEU A 51 20.82 2.65 -19.48
C LEU A 51 20.03 3.17 -20.68
N PHE A 52 19.41 4.35 -20.57
CA PHE A 52 18.61 4.92 -21.64
C PHE A 52 19.45 5.19 -22.89
N ASN A 53 18.96 4.72 -24.02
CA ASN A 53 19.50 5.01 -25.33
C ASN A 53 18.36 5.10 -26.36
N LEU A 54 18.63 5.76 -27.49
CA LEU A 54 17.64 5.98 -28.54
C LEU A 54 17.39 4.71 -29.39
N GLU A 55 18.32 3.79 -29.42
CA GLU A 55 18.23 2.57 -30.23
C GLU A 55 17.15 1.62 -29.73
N ASN A 56 16.91 1.62 -28.41
CA ASN A 56 15.93 0.80 -27.73
C ASN A 56 14.54 1.45 -27.66
N ILE A 57 14.31 2.54 -28.36
CA ILE A 57 12.98 3.15 -28.46
C ILE A 57 12.13 2.34 -29.43
N GLY A 58 11.00 1.86 -28.92
CA GLY A 58 10.00 1.13 -29.71
C GLY A 58 9.34 2.01 -30.75
N LYS A 59 9.19 1.48 -31.97
CA LYS A 59 8.52 2.18 -33.08
C LYS A 59 7.00 1.97 -33.10
N SER A 60 6.51 1.03 -32.32
CA SER A 60 5.08 0.70 -32.25
C SER A 60 4.33 1.63 -31.29
N PRO A 61 3.08 2.01 -31.61
CA PRO A 61 2.25 2.77 -30.68
C PRO A 61 2.05 2.00 -29.38
N SER A 62 2.35 2.63 -28.26
CA SER A 62 2.10 2.05 -26.94
C SER A 62 0.68 2.32 -26.50
N LYS A 63 0.05 1.33 -25.87
CA LYS A 63 -1.28 1.44 -25.28
C LYS A 63 -1.15 1.57 -23.76
N LEU A 64 -1.94 2.47 -23.18
CA LEU A 64 -2.04 2.59 -21.73
C LEU A 64 -2.62 1.29 -21.15
N ASP A 65 -1.91 0.72 -20.17
CA ASP A 65 -2.30 -0.48 -19.45
C ASP A 65 -2.33 -0.17 -17.95
N ILE A 66 -3.56 -0.08 -17.41
CA ILE A 66 -3.80 0.30 -16.01
C ILE A 66 -3.33 -0.80 -15.06
N GLU A 67 -3.50 -2.07 -15.43
CA GLU A 67 -3.06 -3.17 -14.57
C GLU A 67 -1.53 -3.24 -14.50
N ARG A 68 -0.85 -2.88 -15.57
CA ARG A 68 0.61 -2.84 -15.58
C ARG A 68 1.17 -1.71 -14.70
N ILE A 69 0.62 -0.49 -14.78
CA ILE A 69 1.08 0.59 -13.88
C ILE A 69 0.80 0.25 -12.42
N LYS A 70 -0.32 -0.41 -12.13
CA LYS A 70 -0.65 -0.89 -10.79
C LYS A 70 0.36 -1.93 -10.29
N SER A 71 0.71 -2.92 -11.12
CA SER A 71 1.73 -3.92 -10.78
C SER A 71 3.08 -3.28 -10.50
N ILE A 72 3.52 -2.35 -11.34
CA ILE A 72 4.76 -1.60 -11.13
C ILE A 72 4.71 -0.84 -9.80
N ASN A 73 3.59 -0.18 -9.50
CA ASN A 73 3.46 0.57 -8.25
C ASN A 73 3.52 -0.33 -7.01
N ILE A 74 2.94 -1.52 -7.06
CA ILE A 74 3.04 -2.53 -6.00
C ILE A 74 4.50 -2.91 -5.74
N GLU A 75 5.28 -3.16 -6.79
CA GLU A 75 6.70 -3.51 -6.67
C GLU A 75 7.51 -2.36 -6.06
N TYR A 76 7.24 -1.11 -6.45
CA TYR A 76 7.86 0.06 -5.82
C TYR A 76 7.50 0.17 -4.34
N ILE A 77 6.22 0.06 -3.97
CA ILE A 77 5.79 0.10 -2.56
C ILE A 77 6.50 -0.98 -1.73
N LYS A 78 6.59 -2.19 -2.25
CA LYS A 78 7.27 -3.30 -1.55
C LYS A 78 8.78 -3.07 -1.41
N SER A 79 9.42 -2.49 -2.42
CA SER A 79 10.87 -2.26 -2.45
C SER A 79 11.33 -1.13 -1.55
N PHE A 80 10.47 -0.15 -1.24
CA PHE A 80 10.81 0.93 -0.32
C PHE A 80 11.10 0.39 1.08
N ASN A 81 12.11 0.93 1.75
CA ASN A 81 12.23 0.73 3.19
C ASN A 81 11.08 1.43 3.91
N ASP A 82 10.78 0.98 5.11
CA ASP A 82 9.58 1.41 5.83
C ASP A 82 9.59 2.91 6.19
N ASP A 83 10.76 3.47 6.52
CA ASP A 83 10.88 4.89 6.86
C ASP A 83 10.69 5.79 5.63
N ASP A 84 11.23 5.40 4.48
CA ASP A 84 11.07 6.14 3.22
C ASP A 84 9.63 6.08 2.72
N LEU A 85 9.02 4.89 2.76
CA LEU A 85 7.61 4.74 2.40
C LEU A 85 6.72 5.56 3.33
N PHE A 86 7.02 5.55 4.63
CA PHE A 86 6.25 6.34 5.59
C PHE A 86 6.35 7.85 5.33
N ARG A 87 7.54 8.36 4.92
CA ARG A 87 7.70 9.77 4.51
C ARG A 87 6.82 10.09 3.28
N GLN A 88 6.86 9.24 2.24
CA GLN A 88 5.99 9.40 1.06
C GLN A 88 4.51 9.39 1.44
N PHE A 89 4.12 8.50 2.35
CA PHE A 89 2.75 8.42 2.85
C PHE A 89 2.34 9.67 3.64
N GLN A 90 3.22 10.23 4.48
CA GLN A 90 2.95 11.48 5.19
C GLN A 90 2.75 12.67 4.24
N GLU A 91 3.57 12.76 3.18
CA GLU A 91 3.42 13.80 2.16
C GLU A 91 2.10 13.65 1.39
N TYR A 92 1.73 12.41 1.07
CA TYR A 92 0.45 12.10 0.47
C TYR A 92 -0.72 12.52 1.36
N LEU A 93 -0.68 12.21 2.65
CA LEU A 93 -1.70 12.63 3.61
C LEU A 93 -1.82 14.15 3.70
N LYS A 94 -0.70 14.86 3.79
CA LYS A 94 -0.69 16.35 3.81
C LYS A 94 -1.32 16.94 2.57
N LYS A 95 -1.11 16.34 1.41
CA LYS A 95 -1.58 16.85 0.12
C LYS A 95 -3.08 16.58 -0.10
N PHE A 96 -3.56 15.41 0.25
CA PHE A 96 -4.90 14.94 -0.14
C PHE A 96 -5.87 14.76 1.03
N TYR A 97 -5.38 14.81 2.27
CA TYR A 97 -6.17 14.62 3.50
C TYR A 97 -5.83 15.69 4.54
N SER A 98 -5.53 16.92 4.08
CA SER A 98 -5.16 18.06 4.94
C SER A 98 -6.23 18.44 5.98
N ASP A 99 -7.48 18.15 5.68
CA ASP A 99 -8.61 18.47 6.56
C ASP A 99 -8.73 17.49 7.74
N ILE A 100 -8.04 16.36 7.67
CA ILE A 100 -8.03 15.36 8.73
C ILE A 100 -6.92 15.70 9.74
N LYS A 101 -7.31 16.12 10.94
CA LYS A 101 -6.37 16.31 12.04
C LYS A 101 -6.01 14.95 12.63
N ILE A 102 -4.82 14.45 12.31
CA ILE A 102 -4.32 13.18 12.81
C ILE A 102 -3.47 13.45 14.06
N ALA A 103 -3.84 12.87 15.18
CA ALA A 103 -3.09 13.01 16.43
C ALA A 103 -1.69 12.37 16.30
N PRO A 104 -0.65 12.93 16.96
CA PRO A 104 0.73 12.41 16.87
C PRO A 104 0.87 10.94 17.24
N GLU A 105 0.11 10.46 18.23
CA GLU A 105 0.09 9.04 18.63
C GLU A 105 -0.47 8.12 17.54
N ILE A 106 -1.42 8.59 16.74
CA ILE A 106 -1.95 7.86 15.58
C ILE A 106 -0.89 7.77 14.49
N ILE A 107 -0.19 8.86 14.20
CA ILE A 107 0.92 8.89 13.25
C ILE A 107 2.00 7.89 13.64
N LEU A 108 2.35 7.82 14.93
CA LEU A 108 3.32 6.85 15.44
C LEU A 108 2.85 5.40 15.26
N LYS A 109 1.58 5.10 15.56
CA LYS A 109 0.99 3.77 15.34
C LYS A 109 1.04 3.37 13.87
N ILE A 110 0.72 4.29 12.96
CA ILE A 110 0.80 4.03 11.52
C ILE A 110 2.24 3.74 11.10
N LYS A 111 3.22 4.54 11.58
CA LYS A 111 4.63 4.30 11.31
C LYS A 111 5.06 2.90 11.74
N GLN A 112 4.68 2.46 12.93
CA GLN A 112 4.98 1.13 13.44
C GLN A 112 4.28 0.00 12.66
N SER A 113 3.16 0.31 12.01
CA SER A 113 2.37 -0.65 11.24
C SER A 113 2.67 -0.63 9.74
N ILE A 114 3.53 0.26 9.25
CA ILE A 114 3.74 0.49 7.81
C ILE A 114 4.17 -0.79 7.08
N TYR A 115 5.01 -1.62 7.71
CA TYR A 115 5.43 -2.91 7.20
C TYR A 115 4.24 -3.83 6.85
N PHE A 116 3.23 -3.88 7.73
CA PHE A 116 2.04 -4.69 7.49
C PHE A 116 1.10 -4.04 6.48
N LEU A 117 0.94 -2.73 6.56
CA LEU A 117 0.04 -1.97 5.70
C LEU A 117 0.47 -2.02 4.23
N LYS A 118 1.80 -1.98 3.95
CA LYS A 118 2.34 -2.02 2.59
C LYS A 118 2.19 -3.37 1.90
N ASN A 119 2.15 -4.48 2.65
CA ASN A 119 2.13 -5.83 2.06
C ASN A 119 0.89 -6.09 1.19
N ASN A 120 -0.23 -5.46 1.52
CA ASN A 120 -1.51 -5.60 0.82
C ASN A 120 -1.93 -4.30 0.11
N ALA A 121 -1.00 -3.36 -0.11
CA ALA A 121 -1.31 -2.09 -0.70
C ALA A 121 -0.83 -2.00 -2.14
N SER A 122 -1.70 -1.53 -3.02
CA SER A 122 -1.37 -1.21 -4.41
C SER A 122 -1.09 0.28 -4.64
N SER A 123 -1.34 1.13 -3.63
CA SER A 123 -1.09 2.58 -3.68
C SER A 123 -1.02 3.17 -2.26
N LEU A 124 -0.56 4.41 -2.11
CA LEU A 124 -0.60 5.13 -0.84
C LEU A 124 -2.04 5.33 -0.34
N LYS A 125 -3.00 5.48 -1.25
CA LYS A 125 -4.43 5.49 -0.92
C LYS A 125 -4.88 4.17 -0.31
N ASN A 126 -4.39 3.04 -0.81
CA ASN A 126 -4.66 1.74 -0.18
C ASN A 126 -4.02 1.62 1.20
N ILE A 127 -2.81 2.15 1.39
CA ILE A 127 -2.19 2.20 2.74
C ILE A 127 -3.10 2.99 3.70
N TYR A 128 -3.63 4.14 3.25
CA TYR A 128 -4.60 4.91 4.04
C TYR A 128 -5.84 4.08 4.39
N ASN A 129 -6.46 3.45 3.40
CA ASN A 129 -7.64 2.61 3.61
C ASN A 129 -7.35 1.42 4.53
N ASN A 130 -6.20 0.77 4.34
CA ASN A 130 -5.76 -0.34 5.20
C ASN A 130 -5.49 0.11 6.65
N ALA A 131 -5.16 1.38 6.86
CA ALA A 131 -4.93 1.97 8.17
C ALA A 131 -6.20 2.55 8.82
N GLU A 132 -7.38 2.41 8.19
CA GLU A 132 -8.63 3.02 8.67
C GLU A 132 -8.96 2.62 10.11
N TYR A 133 -8.69 1.37 10.49
CA TYR A 133 -8.88 0.89 11.86
C TYR A 133 -7.98 1.60 12.89
N ILE A 134 -6.85 2.19 12.46
CA ILE A 134 -5.98 3.01 13.32
C ILE A 134 -6.53 4.43 13.45
N PHE A 135 -6.98 5.02 12.33
CA PHE A 135 -7.52 6.39 12.30
C PHE A 135 -8.87 6.51 13.03
N ASN A 136 -9.75 5.52 12.79
CA ASN A 136 -11.16 5.57 13.18
C ASN A 136 -11.51 4.55 14.27
N TYR A 137 -10.52 4.12 15.07
CA TYR A 137 -10.73 3.06 16.06
C TYR A 137 -11.96 3.29 16.95
N ASN A 138 -12.13 4.49 17.49
CA ASN A 138 -13.28 4.81 18.36
C ASN A 138 -14.60 4.72 17.60
N LYS A 139 -14.67 5.29 16.40
CA LYS A 139 -15.85 5.25 15.54
C LYS A 139 -16.22 3.81 15.18
N MET A 140 -15.22 3.03 14.73
CA MET A 140 -15.44 1.62 14.41
C MET A 140 -15.92 0.83 15.63
N ARG A 141 -15.39 1.11 16.83
CA ARG A 141 -15.82 0.47 18.05
C ARG A 141 -17.27 0.80 18.41
N GLU A 142 -17.73 2.03 18.18
CA GLU A 142 -19.10 2.45 18.42
C GLU A 142 -20.09 1.87 17.39
N GLU A 143 -19.67 1.78 16.12
CA GLU A 143 -20.48 1.25 15.02
C GLU A 143 -20.49 -0.28 14.96
N PHE A 144 -19.52 -0.94 15.60
CA PHE A 144 -19.39 -2.40 15.57
C PHE A 144 -20.40 -3.06 16.51
N GLN A 145 -21.50 -3.53 15.92
CA GLN A 145 -22.55 -4.26 16.63
C GLN A 145 -22.36 -5.79 16.42
N PHE A 146 -21.38 -6.35 17.12
CA PHE A 146 -21.20 -7.79 17.17
C PHE A 146 -21.66 -8.32 18.53
N THR A 147 -22.65 -9.21 18.50
CA THR A 147 -23.15 -9.88 19.71
C THR A 147 -22.74 -11.35 19.63
N PRO A 148 -21.58 -11.72 20.20
CA PRO A 148 -21.09 -13.08 20.13
C PRO A 148 -21.98 -14.03 20.93
N ASN A 149 -22.16 -15.24 20.42
CA ASN A 149 -22.78 -16.33 21.16
C ASN A 149 -21.81 -16.89 22.23
N GLY A 150 -22.29 -17.81 23.08
CA GLY A 150 -21.51 -18.35 24.20
C GLY A 150 -20.21 -19.06 23.76
N GLN A 151 -20.20 -19.73 22.63
CA GLN A 151 -19.00 -20.38 22.10
C GLN A 151 -18.00 -19.36 21.56
N GLU A 152 -18.47 -18.35 20.84
CA GLU A 152 -17.63 -17.26 20.34
C GLU A 152 -16.99 -16.44 21.48
N ILE A 153 -17.76 -16.21 22.57
CA ILE A 153 -17.23 -15.56 23.79
C ILE A 153 -16.07 -16.39 24.36
N LYS A 154 -16.20 -17.70 24.42
CA LYS A 154 -15.14 -18.59 24.93
C LYS A 154 -13.89 -18.50 24.06
N ILE A 155 -14.03 -18.54 22.74
CA ILE A 155 -12.94 -18.42 21.78
C ILE A 155 -12.23 -17.07 21.95
N ILE A 156 -12.99 -15.98 21.99
CA ILE A 156 -12.45 -14.63 22.15
C ILE A 156 -11.68 -14.52 23.47
N ASN A 157 -12.24 -14.99 24.57
CA ASN A 157 -11.59 -14.95 25.88
C ASN A 157 -10.28 -15.76 25.90
N THR A 158 -10.27 -16.93 25.27
CA THR A 158 -9.07 -17.76 25.14
C THR A 158 -8.00 -17.02 24.32
N LEU A 159 -8.37 -16.42 23.20
CA LEU A 159 -7.47 -15.64 22.36
C LEU A 159 -6.88 -14.45 23.13
N VAL A 160 -7.72 -13.67 23.79
CA VAL A 160 -7.29 -12.51 24.58
C VAL A 160 -6.36 -12.93 25.72
N ALA A 161 -6.67 -14.00 26.44
CA ALA A 161 -5.82 -14.50 27.53
C ALA A 161 -4.43 -14.93 27.02
N LYS A 162 -4.35 -15.58 25.86
CA LYS A 162 -3.08 -15.96 25.23
C LYS A 162 -2.29 -14.74 24.73
N LEU A 163 -2.96 -13.73 24.15
CA LEU A 163 -2.33 -12.49 23.71
C LEU A 163 -1.72 -11.72 24.88
N ILE A 164 -2.45 -11.57 25.99
CA ILE A 164 -1.98 -10.83 27.17
C ILE A 164 -0.76 -11.49 27.83
N LYS A 165 -0.65 -12.82 27.77
CA LYS A 165 0.50 -13.56 28.33
C LYS A 165 1.79 -13.33 27.56
N ASN A 166 1.73 -12.89 26.32
CA ASN A 166 2.90 -12.68 25.48
C ASN A 166 3.36 -11.23 25.56
N LYS A 167 4.56 -10.99 26.08
CA LYS A 167 5.16 -9.64 26.20
C LYS A 167 5.50 -9.00 24.86
N SER A 168 5.70 -9.80 23.82
CA SER A 168 6.00 -9.34 22.45
C SER A 168 5.26 -10.21 21.47
N ILE A 169 4.43 -9.58 20.65
CA ILE A 169 3.63 -10.26 19.62
C ILE A 169 4.19 -9.89 18.25
N ASN A 170 4.82 -10.87 17.61
CA ASN A 170 5.20 -10.82 16.21
C ASN A 170 4.28 -11.74 15.38
N LYS A 171 4.49 -11.78 14.06
CA LYS A 171 3.68 -12.57 13.13
C LYS A 171 3.66 -14.06 13.48
N ASP A 172 4.79 -14.63 13.88
CA ASP A 172 4.90 -16.07 14.14
C ASP A 172 4.24 -16.42 15.48
N VAL A 173 4.42 -15.58 16.50
CA VAL A 173 3.74 -15.72 17.80
C VAL A 173 2.23 -15.58 17.62
N LEU A 174 1.77 -14.61 16.83
CA LEU A 174 0.34 -14.42 16.57
C LEU A 174 -0.25 -15.64 15.83
N LYS A 175 0.44 -16.12 14.80
CA LYS A 175 0.02 -17.31 14.06
C LYS A 175 -0.09 -18.52 14.98
N LYS A 176 0.93 -18.77 15.81
CA LYS A 176 0.92 -19.87 16.78
C LYS A 176 -0.26 -19.77 17.74
N ILE A 177 -0.53 -18.58 18.28
CA ILE A 177 -1.67 -18.34 19.17
C ILE A 177 -2.99 -18.64 18.49
N ILE A 178 -3.16 -18.19 17.24
CA ILE A 178 -4.38 -18.45 16.46
C ILE A 178 -4.55 -19.94 16.21
N ASP A 179 -3.50 -20.64 15.76
CA ASP A 179 -3.54 -22.09 15.51
C ASP A 179 -3.86 -22.87 16.78
N GLU A 180 -3.31 -22.48 17.94
CA GLU A 180 -3.66 -23.07 19.23
C GLU A 180 -5.13 -22.86 19.60
N VAL A 181 -5.65 -21.63 19.43
CA VAL A 181 -7.06 -21.30 19.73
C VAL A 181 -8.01 -22.10 18.84
N ILE A 182 -7.68 -22.26 17.54
CA ILE A 182 -8.48 -23.07 16.60
C ILE A 182 -8.50 -24.54 17.03
N ASN A 183 -7.38 -25.10 17.48
CA ASN A 183 -7.27 -26.50 17.86
C ASN A 183 -7.91 -26.82 19.22
N GLU A 184 -8.09 -25.82 20.10
CA GLU A 184 -8.69 -25.96 21.44
C GLU A 184 -10.22 -25.82 21.44
N ASN A 185 -10.85 -25.40 20.34
CA ASN A 185 -12.29 -25.12 20.21
C ASN A 185 -12.92 -25.73 18.98
#